data_88117166439c4d9d8fcbcf7090ee40bd
#
_entry.id   88117166439c4d9d8fcbcf7090ee40bd
#
_cell.length_a   1.000
_cell.length_b   1.000
_cell.length_c   1.000
_cell.angle_alpha   90.00
_cell.angle_beta   90.00
_cell.angle_gamma   90.00
#
_symmetry.space_group_name_H-M   'P 1'
#
loop_
_entity.id
_entity.type
_entity.pdbx_description
1 polymer ?
#
loop_
_entity_poly.entity_id
_entity_poly.type
_entity_poly.pdbx_seq_one_letter_code
_entity_poly.pdbx_strand_id
1 'polypeptide(L)'
;MLLCWSIAVVATSETYTEVISLDGCRWDYPQWYNTPFFDRMANEGTASSLIPCFPSKTFPNHYSLATGLTPEHHGLIANEFMDCETGYDFTLSNRIMKKDPKYFGGEPIWLTAQRQGLRTAIFYWAGSDVKIHNSYPDTYLDYDQKPRLTLEQRCNKVIECLHRSKHKRPQLIMVYMNEPDKSGHNYGPHSRETRRAVERMDSLMGNLYSRITQLPIGKQVNFIVLSDHGMAWVDQSHKIELRPLLGNLPYKAYGSVPVNIYASWDNVQQHEATVDSICQRLQGVPHLRAWRKEQVPAYLHYTEHGCIGDVVAVPDLGWVVYDKPINSGGMHGYDPAYTDMWAMFRAIGPNIRHAQVKPFRNVSVYTLLCNLLGITPAENDGCIDDVKSIIKDN
;
A
#
# COMPACT_ATOMS: atom_id res chain seq x y z
N MET A 1 48.19 -30.56 10.58
CA MET A 1 46.99 -31.18 9.95
C MET A 1 45.90 -30.13 9.96
N LEU A 2 45.80 -29.35 8.87
CA LEU A 2 44.78 -28.31 8.69
C LEU A 2 43.53 -28.97 8.11
N LEU A 3 42.45 -28.99 8.91
CA LEU A 3 41.13 -29.41 8.45
C LEU A 3 40.51 -28.26 7.63
N CYS A 4 40.56 -28.38 6.31
CA CYS A 4 39.73 -27.57 5.42
C CYS A 4 38.25 -27.95 5.59
N TRP A 5 37.47 -27.14 6.23
CA TRP A 5 36.01 -27.21 6.18
C TRP A 5 35.57 -26.63 4.83
N SER A 6 35.26 -27.51 3.89
CA SER A 6 34.55 -27.13 2.68
C SER A 6 33.09 -26.81 3.08
N ILE A 7 32.75 -25.53 3.15
CA ILE A 7 31.36 -25.13 3.21
C ILE A 7 30.75 -25.50 1.85
N ALA A 8 29.94 -26.55 1.85
CA ALA A 8 29.11 -26.85 0.70
C ALA A 8 28.12 -25.71 0.53
N VAL A 9 28.37 -24.82 -0.42
CA VAL A 9 27.38 -23.87 -0.91
C VAL A 9 26.30 -24.69 -1.59
N VAL A 10 25.24 -25.00 -0.87
CA VAL A 10 24.02 -25.52 -1.49
C VAL A 10 23.58 -24.42 -2.47
N ALA A 11 23.70 -24.71 -3.75
CA ALA A 11 23.20 -23.84 -4.80
C ALA A 11 21.68 -23.83 -4.67
N THR A 12 21.15 -22.85 -3.92
CA THR A 12 19.72 -22.53 -3.91
C THR A 12 19.36 -22.18 -5.35
N SER A 13 18.38 -22.87 -5.93
CA SER A 13 17.91 -22.55 -7.28
C SER A 13 17.51 -21.07 -7.29
N GLU A 14 18.14 -20.31 -8.19
CA GLU A 14 17.85 -18.88 -8.33
C GLU A 14 16.37 -18.70 -8.64
N THR A 15 15.66 -17.99 -7.78
CA THR A 15 14.23 -17.67 -7.96
C THR A 15 14.04 -16.17 -8.21
N TYR A 16 12.97 -15.84 -8.89
CA TYR A 16 12.55 -14.47 -9.21
C TYR A 16 11.22 -14.22 -8.53
N THR A 17 11.01 -13.03 -8.04
CA THR A 17 9.76 -12.67 -7.37
C THR A 17 9.15 -11.46 -8.05
N GLU A 18 7.91 -11.61 -8.50
CA GLU A 18 7.11 -10.58 -9.12
C GLU A 18 5.92 -10.23 -8.24
N VAL A 19 5.74 -8.94 -8.01
CA VAL A 19 4.66 -8.40 -7.21
C VAL A 19 3.87 -7.39 -8.03
N ILE A 20 2.63 -7.71 -8.31
CA ILE A 20 1.71 -6.79 -9.00
C ILE A 20 0.68 -6.30 -7.99
N SER A 21 0.66 -4.99 -7.75
CA SER A 21 -0.37 -4.36 -6.93
C SER A 21 -1.50 -3.84 -7.80
N LEU A 22 -2.73 -4.28 -7.52
CA LEU A 22 -3.98 -3.81 -8.11
C LEU A 22 -4.64 -2.87 -7.11
N ASP A 23 -4.46 -1.56 -7.28
CA ASP A 23 -4.95 -0.54 -6.37
C ASP A 23 -6.45 -0.69 -6.07
N GLY A 24 -6.84 -0.65 -4.80
CA GLY A 24 -8.22 -0.74 -4.35
C GLY A 24 -8.94 -2.07 -4.63
N CYS A 25 -8.17 -3.14 -4.90
CA CYS A 25 -8.76 -4.46 -5.15
C CYS A 25 -9.14 -5.15 -3.84
N ARG A 26 -10.42 -5.05 -3.49
CA ARG A 26 -10.99 -5.68 -2.28
C ARG A 26 -10.72 -7.19 -2.26
N TRP A 27 -10.54 -7.71 -1.05
CA TRP A 27 -10.30 -9.15 -0.81
C TRP A 27 -11.43 -10.06 -1.32
N ASP A 28 -12.67 -9.55 -1.33
CA ASP A 28 -13.90 -10.29 -1.67
C ASP A 28 -14.38 -10.09 -3.11
N TYR A 29 -13.74 -9.23 -3.92
CA TYR A 29 -14.07 -9.09 -5.34
C TYR A 29 -14.05 -10.41 -6.12
N PRO A 30 -13.12 -11.36 -5.89
CA PRO A 30 -13.17 -12.67 -6.55
C PRO A 30 -14.41 -13.51 -6.20
N GLN A 31 -15.09 -13.22 -5.07
CA GLN A 31 -16.33 -13.91 -4.71
C GLN A 31 -17.56 -13.29 -5.41
N TRP A 32 -17.47 -12.04 -5.84
CA TRP A 32 -18.57 -11.31 -6.44
C TRP A 32 -18.56 -11.34 -7.96
N TYR A 33 -17.37 -11.49 -8.56
CA TYR A 33 -17.15 -11.28 -9.98
C TYR A 33 -16.49 -12.51 -10.63
N ASN A 34 -16.56 -12.60 -11.95
CA ASN A 34 -15.96 -13.70 -12.69
C ASN A 34 -14.43 -13.48 -12.84
N THR A 35 -13.66 -14.12 -11.99
CA THR A 35 -12.20 -13.97 -11.91
C THR A 35 -11.48 -15.33 -11.97
N PRO A 36 -11.55 -16.03 -13.12
CA PRO A 36 -11.05 -17.40 -13.22
C PRO A 36 -9.55 -17.54 -12.96
N PHE A 37 -8.76 -16.50 -13.20
CA PHE A 37 -7.34 -16.56 -12.92
C PHE A 37 -7.03 -16.39 -11.42
N PHE A 38 -7.70 -15.46 -10.72
CA PHE A 38 -7.54 -15.33 -9.27
C PHE A 38 -8.06 -16.57 -8.53
N ASP A 39 -9.10 -17.21 -9.03
CA ASP A 39 -9.59 -18.51 -8.53
C ASP A 39 -8.55 -19.61 -8.75
N ARG A 40 -7.94 -19.64 -9.94
CA ARG A 40 -6.82 -20.55 -10.22
C ARG A 40 -5.65 -20.33 -9.27
N MET A 41 -5.25 -19.07 -9.03
CA MET A 41 -4.19 -18.75 -8.07
C MET A 41 -4.52 -19.22 -6.66
N ALA A 42 -5.79 -19.12 -6.24
CA ALA A 42 -6.26 -19.61 -4.95
C ALA A 42 -6.22 -21.15 -4.86
N ASN A 43 -6.53 -21.85 -5.97
CA ASN A 43 -6.60 -23.29 -6.03
C ASN A 43 -5.22 -23.97 -6.24
N GLU A 44 -4.26 -23.30 -6.86
CA GLU A 44 -2.94 -23.87 -7.15
C GLU A 44 -1.83 -23.27 -6.27
N GLY A 45 -2.08 -22.18 -5.58
CA GLY A 45 -1.15 -21.42 -4.74
C GLY A 45 -1.74 -21.01 -3.41
N THR A 46 -1.46 -19.80 -2.98
CA THR A 46 -1.97 -19.24 -1.72
C THR A 46 -3.00 -18.14 -1.96
N ALA A 47 -4.09 -18.20 -1.21
CA ALA A 47 -5.07 -17.13 -1.09
C ALA A 47 -5.16 -16.62 0.34
N SER A 48 -5.23 -15.31 0.50
CA SER A 48 -5.48 -14.62 1.75
C SER A 48 -6.09 -13.25 1.49
N SER A 49 -6.31 -12.48 2.55
CA SER A 49 -6.56 -11.05 2.52
C SER A 49 -5.54 -10.30 3.35
N LEU A 50 -5.22 -9.07 2.95
CA LEU A 50 -4.35 -8.18 3.68
C LEU A 50 -5.19 -7.20 4.50
N ILE A 51 -4.84 -7.06 5.77
CA ILE A 51 -5.34 -6.01 6.64
C ILE A 51 -4.43 -4.80 6.42
N PRO A 52 -4.93 -3.70 5.82
CA PRO A 52 -4.09 -2.52 5.55
C PRO A 52 -3.70 -1.81 6.84
N CYS A 53 -2.66 -0.98 6.76
CA CYS A 53 -2.37 0.01 7.81
C CYS A 53 -3.42 1.12 7.80
N PHE A 54 -3.62 1.75 8.95
CA PHE A 54 -4.37 3.00 9.05
C PHE A 54 -3.44 4.19 8.76
N PRO A 55 -3.90 5.19 7.99
CA PRO A 55 -5.13 5.17 7.20
C PRO A 55 -5.01 4.22 6.00
N SER A 56 -6.10 3.54 5.64
CA SER A 56 -6.14 2.63 4.49
C SER A 56 -6.14 3.40 3.16
N LYS A 57 -5.04 4.14 2.92
CA LYS A 57 -4.79 5.01 1.76
C LYS A 57 -3.66 4.47 0.90
N THR A 58 -3.70 4.82 -0.39
CA THR A 58 -2.81 4.30 -1.43
C THR A 58 -1.32 4.48 -1.12
N PHE A 59 -0.87 5.72 -0.92
CA PHE A 59 0.57 5.99 -0.73
C PHE A 59 1.11 5.38 0.56
N PRO A 60 0.47 5.61 1.74
CA PRO A 60 0.90 4.96 2.97
C PRO A 60 1.00 3.45 2.84
N ASN A 61 -0.03 2.78 2.31
CA ASN A 61 -0.06 1.32 2.27
C ASN A 61 0.87 0.71 1.22
N HIS A 62 1.05 1.33 0.05
CA HIS A 62 2.08 0.87 -0.89
C HIS A 62 3.49 1.01 -0.30
N TYR A 63 3.73 2.05 0.49
CA TYR A 63 5.03 2.20 1.13
C TYR A 63 5.19 1.28 2.34
N SER A 64 4.11 1.00 3.09
CA SER A 64 4.09 -0.05 4.12
C SER A 64 4.37 -1.45 3.54
N LEU A 65 3.77 -1.80 2.40
CA LEU A 65 4.08 -3.05 1.67
C LEU A 65 5.56 -3.16 1.29
N ALA A 66 6.19 -2.03 0.97
CA ALA A 66 7.58 -1.99 0.54
C ALA A 66 8.58 -1.94 1.70
N THR A 67 8.23 -1.41 2.87
CA THR A 67 9.15 -1.23 4.00
C THR A 67 8.89 -2.18 5.16
N GLY A 68 7.66 -2.73 5.23
CA GLY A 68 7.21 -3.47 6.40
C GLY A 68 6.91 -2.57 7.61
N LEU A 69 6.89 -1.24 7.44
CA LEU A 69 6.62 -0.28 8.51
C LEU A 69 5.20 0.26 8.44
N THR A 70 4.65 0.64 9.58
CA THR A 70 3.40 1.40 9.66
C THR A 70 3.61 2.85 9.19
N PRO A 71 2.54 3.57 8.78
CA PRO A 71 2.64 4.96 8.35
C PRO A 71 3.30 5.90 9.37
N GLU A 72 3.06 5.70 10.66
CA GLU A 72 3.71 6.51 11.70
C GLU A 72 5.21 6.25 11.80
N HIS A 73 5.70 5.06 11.45
CA HIS A 73 7.12 4.71 11.48
C HIS A 73 7.85 5.08 10.19
N HIS A 74 7.21 4.96 9.01
CA HIS A 74 7.88 5.33 7.76
C HIS A 74 7.66 6.79 7.35
N GLY A 75 6.76 7.53 8.00
CA GLY A 75 6.58 8.97 7.84
C GLY A 75 5.62 9.41 6.73
N LEU A 76 5.28 8.57 5.78
CA LEU A 76 4.27 8.86 4.76
C LEU A 76 2.87 8.60 5.32
N ILE A 77 2.41 9.50 6.20
CA ILE A 77 1.25 9.29 7.08
C ILE A 77 -0.10 9.33 6.36
N ALA A 78 -0.19 10.03 5.23
CA ALA A 78 -1.42 10.17 4.44
C ALA A 78 -1.09 10.52 2.98
N ASN A 79 -2.11 10.57 2.10
CA ASN A 79 -1.96 11.09 0.74
C ASN A 79 -1.80 12.62 0.71
N GLU A 80 -2.25 13.29 1.77
CA GLU A 80 -2.13 14.74 1.99
C GLU A 80 -2.08 15.06 3.49
N PHE A 81 -1.16 15.93 3.90
CA PHE A 81 -0.97 16.37 5.29
C PHE A 81 -0.13 17.64 5.34
N MET A 82 -0.08 18.29 6.49
CA MET A 82 0.83 19.41 6.73
C MET A 82 2.18 18.87 7.21
N ASP A 83 3.24 19.31 6.56
CA ASP A 83 4.60 19.07 7.02
C ASP A 83 4.84 19.80 8.36
N CYS A 84 5.14 19.05 9.39
CA CYS A 84 5.28 19.54 10.77
C CYS A 84 6.52 20.42 10.98
N GLU A 85 7.52 20.34 10.11
CA GLU A 85 8.74 21.17 10.20
C GLU A 85 8.59 22.50 9.48
N THR A 86 7.95 22.49 8.30
CA THR A 86 7.90 23.66 7.42
C THR A 86 6.53 24.32 7.36
N GLY A 87 5.47 23.64 7.82
CA GLY A 87 4.07 24.07 7.69
C GLY A 87 3.52 24.06 6.26
N TYR A 88 4.29 23.52 5.29
CA TYR A 88 3.85 23.38 3.91
C TYR A 88 2.93 22.17 3.72
N ASP A 89 2.14 22.23 2.67
CA ASP A 89 1.16 21.19 2.35
C ASP A 89 1.81 20.07 1.52
N PHE A 90 2.01 18.88 2.12
CA PHE A 90 2.29 17.67 1.36
C PHE A 90 1.02 17.22 0.65
N THR A 91 1.09 17.08 -0.67
CA THR A 91 0.00 16.52 -1.50
C THR A 91 0.58 15.70 -2.64
N LEU A 92 -0.17 14.71 -3.15
CA LEU A 92 0.26 13.90 -4.28
C LEU A 92 0.40 14.69 -5.60
N SER A 93 -0.20 15.87 -5.69
CA SER A 93 -0.05 16.80 -6.83
C SER A 93 1.22 17.66 -6.74
N ASN A 94 1.75 17.88 -5.55
CA ASN A 94 2.99 18.63 -5.34
C ASN A 94 4.20 17.73 -5.63
N ARG A 95 4.76 17.83 -6.84
CA ARG A 95 5.87 16.98 -7.29
C ARG A 95 7.16 17.17 -6.49
N ILE A 96 7.39 18.36 -5.96
CA ILE A 96 8.60 18.67 -5.17
C ILE A 96 8.51 17.95 -3.83
N MET A 97 7.44 18.19 -3.09
CA MET A 97 7.22 17.58 -1.78
C MET A 97 7.14 16.04 -1.87
N LYS A 98 6.38 15.53 -2.83
CA LYS A 98 6.19 14.09 -3.03
C LYS A 98 7.49 13.34 -3.35
N LYS A 99 8.52 14.02 -3.84
CA LYS A 99 9.84 13.44 -4.15
C LYS A 99 10.92 13.80 -3.13
N ASP A 100 10.57 14.48 -2.07
CA ASP A 100 11.51 14.75 -0.98
C ASP A 100 11.69 13.48 -0.14
N PRO A 101 12.95 12.95 -0.05
CA PRO A 101 13.22 11.71 0.68
C PRO A 101 12.91 11.80 2.18
N LYS A 102 12.77 12.99 2.76
CA LYS A 102 12.44 13.14 4.19
C LYS A 102 11.09 12.52 4.60
N TYR A 103 10.16 12.36 3.65
CA TYR A 103 8.86 11.72 3.90
C TYR A 103 8.88 10.20 3.75
N PHE A 104 10.03 9.60 3.39
CA PHE A 104 10.18 8.19 3.05
C PHE A 104 11.19 7.52 3.97
N GLY A 105 10.80 7.34 5.24
CA GLY A 105 11.63 6.67 6.25
C GLY A 105 11.66 5.14 6.06
N GLY A 106 12.54 4.50 6.82
CA GLY A 106 12.76 3.06 6.69
C GLY A 106 13.53 2.68 5.42
N GLU A 107 13.68 1.38 5.18
CA GLU A 107 14.39 0.86 4.02
C GLU A 107 13.45 0.03 3.15
N PRO A 108 13.07 0.51 1.95
CA PRO A 108 12.19 -0.25 1.09
C PRO A 108 12.88 -1.47 0.49
N ILE A 109 12.11 -2.51 0.23
CA ILE A 109 12.56 -3.85 -0.21
C ILE A 109 13.52 -3.81 -1.41
N TRP A 110 13.36 -2.87 -2.33
CA TRP A 110 14.28 -2.73 -3.46
C TRP A 110 15.69 -2.29 -3.03
N LEU A 111 15.84 -1.47 -1.99
CA LEU A 111 17.14 -1.11 -1.45
C LEU A 111 17.71 -2.23 -0.58
N THR A 112 16.88 -2.88 0.22
CA THR A 112 17.30 -4.07 1.00
C THR A 112 17.85 -5.16 0.08
N ALA A 113 17.18 -5.41 -1.06
CA ALA A 113 17.61 -6.36 -2.07
C ALA A 113 18.91 -5.94 -2.74
N GLN A 114 19.04 -4.71 -3.20
CA GLN A 114 20.23 -4.19 -3.86
C GLN A 114 21.46 -4.20 -2.94
N ARG A 115 21.31 -3.83 -1.67
CA ARG A 115 22.40 -3.87 -0.68
C ARG A 115 22.94 -5.30 -0.45
N GLN A 116 22.11 -6.31 -0.74
CA GLN A 116 22.48 -7.72 -0.64
C GLN A 116 22.78 -8.37 -2.00
N GLY A 117 23.05 -7.54 -3.02
CA GLY A 117 23.55 -7.98 -4.33
C GLY A 117 22.50 -8.39 -5.34
N LEU A 118 21.20 -8.23 -5.04
CA LEU A 118 20.12 -8.52 -5.97
C LEU A 118 19.81 -7.30 -6.85
N ARG A 119 19.26 -7.54 -8.04
CA ARG A 119 18.77 -6.50 -8.94
C ARG A 119 17.28 -6.32 -8.80
N THR A 120 16.83 -5.07 -9.01
CA THR A 120 15.45 -4.69 -8.83
C THR A 120 14.89 -3.91 -10.03
N ALA A 121 13.59 -4.08 -10.30
CA ALA A 121 12.86 -3.28 -11.28
C ALA A 121 11.50 -2.89 -10.73
N ILE A 122 11.29 -1.60 -10.48
CA ILE A 122 10.12 -1.10 -9.78
C ILE A 122 9.38 -0.11 -10.68
N PHE A 123 8.12 -0.39 -10.99
CA PHE A 123 7.36 0.41 -11.96
C PHE A 123 6.17 1.08 -11.28
N TYR A 124 6.24 2.41 -11.16
CA TYR A 124 5.18 3.26 -10.63
C TYR A 124 4.79 3.06 -9.17
N TRP A 125 5.56 2.29 -8.41
CA TRP A 125 5.32 2.06 -6.97
C TRP A 125 5.63 3.32 -6.16
N ALA A 126 4.82 3.61 -5.12
CA ALA A 126 5.05 4.78 -4.25
C ALA A 126 6.46 4.74 -3.64
N GLY A 127 7.21 5.83 -3.79
CA GLY A 127 8.59 5.96 -3.31
C GLY A 127 9.66 5.42 -4.25
N SER A 128 9.32 4.67 -5.32
CA SER A 128 10.34 4.10 -6.22
C SER A 128 11.05 5.14 -7.10
N ASP A 129 10.45 6.31 -7.27
CA ASP A 129 11.00 7.46 -8.01
C ASP A 129 11.56 8.55 -7.07
N VAL A 130 11.79 8.19 -5.80
CA VAL A 130 12.41 9.02 -4.77
C VAL A 130 13.82 8.50 -4.47
N LYS A 131 14.78 9.41 -4.25
CA LYS A 131 16.17 9.05 -3.95
C LYS A 131 16.35 8.73 -2.45
N ILE A 132 15.79 7.60 -2.02
CA ILE A 132 15.84 7.15 -0.63
C ILE A 132 17.25 6.63 -0.31
N HIS A 133 17.81 7.03 0.84
CA HIS A 133 19.20 6.69 1.22
C HIS A 133 20.22 6.90 0.07
N ASN A 134 20.05 7.99 -0.69
CA ASN A 134 20.86 8.33 -1.87
C ASN A 134 20.81 7.31 -3.02
N SER A 135 19.82 6.44 -3.07
CA SER A 135 19.70 5.38 -4.07
C SER A 135 18.29 5.31 -4.69
N TYR A 136 18.24 4.82 -5.92
CA TYR A 136 17.04 4.44 -6.63
C TYR A 136 17.05 2.93 -6.89
N PRO A 137 15.90 2.29 -7.24
CA PRO A 137 15.91 0.94 -7.82
C PRO A 137 16.78 0.89 -9.09
N ASP A 138 17.40 -0.26 -9.41
CA ASP A 138 18.23 -0.40 -10.64
C ASP A 138 17.49 -0.04 -11.92
N THR A 139 16.21 -0.35 -11.96
CA THR A 139 15.29 0.07 -13.03
C THR A 139 14.01 0.58 -12.40
N TYR A 140 13.58 1.79 -12.75
CA TYR A 140 12.29 2.32 -12.28
C TYR A 140 11.61 3.17 -13.34
N LEU A 141 10.32 3.44 -13.14
CA LEU A 141 9.55 4.38 -13.94
C LEU A 141 8.91 5.40 -13.02
N ASP A 142 9.14 6.67 -13.34
CA ASP A 142 8.55 7.83 -12.67
C ASP A 142 7.06 7.95 -13.04
N TYR A 143 6.17 7.91 -12.03
CA TYR A 143 4.73 8.03 -12.24
C TYR A 143 4.30 9.35 -12.88
N ASP A 144 5.06 10.41 -12.65
CA ASP A 144 4.76 11.75 -13.17
C ASP A 144 5.28 11.99 -14.59
N GLN A 145 6.15 11.11 -15.09
CA GLN A 145 6.62 11.19 -16.46
C GLN A 145 5.49 10.82 -17.44
N LYS A 146 5.32 11.66 -18.47
CA LYS A 146 4.29 11.46 -19.50
C LYS A 146 4.95 11.11 -20.84
N PRO A 147 4.33 10.29 -21.70
CA PRO A 147 3.10 9.54 -21.42
C PRO A 147 3.34 8.37 -20.45
N ARG A 148 2.38 8.09 -19.57
CA ARG A 148 2.43 6.88 -18.75
C ARG A 148 2.15 5.64 -19.59
N LEU A 149 2.78 4.53 -19.23
CA LEU A 149 2.50 3.24 -19.83
C LEU A 149 1.07 2.79 -19.50
N THR A 150 0.38 2.22 -20.49
CA THR A 150 -0.89 1.52 -20.28
C THR A 150 -0.66 0.28 -19.40
N LEU A 151 -1.75 -0.31 -18.87
CA LEU A 151 -1.66 -1.50 -18.03
C LEU A 151 -0.99 -2.67 -18.79
N GLU A 152 -1.34 -2.85 -20.07
CA GLU A 152 -0.75 -3.86 -20.95
C GLU A 152 0.76 -3.60 -21.20
N GLN A 153 1.13 -2.34 -21.38
CA GLN A 153 2.54 -1.96 -21.56
C GLN A 153 3.36 -2.20 -20.28
N ARG A 154 2.75 -2.03 -19.09
CA ARG A 154 3.41 -2.39 -17.82
C ARG A 154 3.68 -3.90 -17.76
N CYS A 155 2.72 -4.74 -18.15
CA CYS A 155 2.93 -6.19 -18.29
C CYS A 155 4.04 -6.52 -19.28
N ASN A 156 4.14 -5.79 -20.40
CA ASN A 156 5.23 -5.95 -21.37
C ASN A 156 6.59 -5.65 -20.75
N LYS A 157 6.69 -4.62 -19.89
CA LYS A 157 7.93 -4.30 -19.17
C LYS A 157 8.38 -5.41 -18.24
N VAL A 158 7.46 -6.10 -17.57
CA VAL A 158 7.76 -7.29 -16.78
C VAL A 158 8.43 -8.35 -17.66
N ILE A 159 7.80 -8.70 -18.77
CA ILE A 159 8.35 -9.71 -19.71
C ILE A 159 9.71 -9.27 -20.27
N GLU A 160 9.89 -8.00 -20.64
CA GLU A 160 11.19 -7.46 -21.06
C GLU A 160 12.27 -7.64 -20.01
N CYS A 161 11.95 -7.41 -18.74
CA CYS A 161 12.89 -7.61 -17.63
C CYS A 161 13.29 -9.08 -17.47
N LEU A 162 12.33 -10.00 -17.55
CA LEU A 162 12.56 -11.44 -17.43
C LEU A 162 13.33 -12.04 -18.61
N HIS A 163 13.23 -11.43 -19.78
CA HIS A 163 14.03 -11.81 -20.97
C HIS A 163 15.49 -11.38 -20.90
N ARG A 164 15.87 -10.48 -20.00
CA ARG A 164 17.28 -10.06 -19.87
C ARG A 164 18.18 -11.26 -19.58
N SER A 165 19.45 -11.15 -19.95
CA SER A 165 20.47 -12.16 -19.55
C SER A 165 20.55 -12.26 -18.02
N LYS A 166 20.94 -13.42 -17.52
CA LYS A 166 21.01 -13.72 -16.08
C LYS A 166 21.62 -12.58 -15.24
N HIS A 167 22.74 -12.02 -15.67
CA HIS A 167 23.44 -10.95 -14.96
C HIS A 167 22.76 -9.59 -14.98
N LYS A 168 21.76 -9.40 -15.85
CA LYS A 168 20.97 -8.14 -15.98
C LYS A 168 19.51 -8.29 -15.56
N ARG A 169 19.07 -9.53 -15.30
CA ARG A 169 17.71 -9.84 -14.92
C ARG A 169 17.47 -9.47 -13.47
N PRO A 170 16.44 -8.66 -13.16
CA PRO A 170 16.07 -8.37 -11.77
C PRO A 170 15.49 -9.61 -11.10
N GLN A 171 15.87 -9.85 -9.85
CA GLN A 171 15.29 -10.88 -8.99
C GLN A 171 13.99 -10.43 -8.35
N LEU A 172 13.81 -9.10 -8.18
CA LEU A 172 12.57 -8.49 -7.71
C LEU A 172 12.01 -7.56 -8.78
N ILE A 173 10.75 -7.79 -9.17
CA ILE A 173 10.00 -6.86 -10.01
C ILE A 173 8.72 -6.49 -9.26
N MET A 174 8.46 -5.18 -9.11
CA MET A 174 7.21 -4.69 -8.50
C MET A 174 6.52 -3.73 -9.46
N VAL A 175 5.21 -3.89 -9.62
CA VAL A 175 4.42 -3.07 -10.56
C VAL A 175 3.13 -2.60 -9.90
N TYR A 176 2.85 -1.32 -10.01
CA TYR A 176 1.60 -0.71 -9.59
C TYR A 176 0.62 -0.61 -10.77
N MET A 177 -0.64 -0.97 -10.55
CA MET A 177 -1.76 -0.85 -11.47
C MET A 177 -2.87 -0.04 -10.78
N ASN A 178 -3.37 1.01 -11.42
CA ASN A 178 -4.33 1.96 -10.84
C ASN A 178 -5.81 1.52 -10.94
N GLU A 179 -6.08 0.30 -11.28
CA GLU A 179 -7.41 -0.32 -11.30
C GLU A 179 -7.42 -1.54 -10.36
N PRO A 180 -8.53 -1.82 -9.70
CA PRO A 180 -9.88 -1.24 -9.87
C PRO A 180 -10.19 0.03 -9.05
N ASP A 181 -9.24 0.62 -8.32
CA ASP A 181 -9.45 1.80 -7.46
C ASP A 181 -10.14 2.96 -8.19
N LYS A 182 -9.62 3.32 -9.36
CA LYS A 182 -10.20 4.41 -10.16
C LYS A 182 -11.68 4.18 -10.48
N SER A 183 -12.03 2.94 -10.85
CA SER A 183 -13.42 2.58 -11.12
C SER A 183 -14.26 2.56 -9.85
N GLY A 184 -13.69 2.06 -8.73
CA GLY A 184 -14.31 2.07 -7.41
C GLY A 184 -14.67 3.48 -6.94
N HIS A 185 -13.75 4.43 -7.05
CA HIS A 185 -14.02 5.83 -6.72
C HIS A 185 -15.12 6.43 -7.57
N ASN A 186 -15.08 6.24 -8.87
CA ASN A 186 -16.03 6.89 -9.79
C ASN A 186 -17.44 6.32 -9.69
N TYR A 187 -17.58 5.02 -9.45
CA TYR A 187 -18.86 4.32 -9.63
C TYR A 187 -19.29 3.50 -8.42
N GLY A 188 -18.42 3.33 -7.43
CA GLY A 188 -18.65 2.49 -6.26
C GLY A 188 -18.24 1.03 -6.45
N PRO A 189 -17.97 0.30 -5.33
CA PRO A 189 -17.43 -1.05 -5.37
C PRO A 189 -18.37 -2.08 -6.03
N HIS A 190 -19.68 -1.86 -5.97
CA HIS A 190 -20.69 -2.79 -6.50
C HIS A 190 -21.16 -2.45 -7.93
N SER A 191 -20.57 -1.45 -8.58
CA SER A 191 -21.00 -1.00 -9.90
C SER A 191 -20.59 -1.98 -11.01
N ARG A 192 -21.30 -1.89 -12.14
CA ARG A 192 -20.98 -2.64 -13.35
C ARG A 192 -19.59 -2.26 -13.90
N GLU A 193 -19.20 -1.00 -13.75
CA GLU A 193 -17.92 -0.45 -14.18
C GLU A 193 -16.78 -1.04 -13.35
N THR A 194 -16.91 -1.07 -12.04
CA THR A 194 -15.93 -1.70 -11.14
C THR A 194 -15.82 -3.20 -11.37
N ARG A 195 -16.95 -3.88 -11.55
CA ARG A 195 -16.96 -5.30 -11.97
C ARG A 195 -16.12 -5.51 -13.23
N ARG A 196 -16.35 -4.73 -14.28
CA ARG A 196 -15.61 -4.84 -15.55
C ARG A 196 -14.11 -4.56 -15.36
N ALA A 197 -13.77 -3.60 -14.49
CA ALA A 197 -12.38 -3.32 -14.18
C ALA A 197 -11.71 -4.52 -13.50
N VAL A 198 -12.35 -5.14 -12.51
CA VAL A 198 -11.83 -6.33 -11.81
C VAL A 198 -11.68 -7.50 -12.76
N GLU A 199 -12.70 -7.83 -13.57
CA GLU A 199 -12.67 -8.92 -14.55
C GLU A 199 -11.59 -8.70 -15.62
N ARG A 200 -11.37 -7.44 -16.04
CA ARG A 200 -10.26 -7.07 -16.93
C ARG A 200 -8.90 -7.26 -16.27
N MET A 201 -8.74 -6.88 -15.00
CA MET A 201 -7.48 -7.07 -14.29
C MET A 201 -7.17 -8.55 -14.09
N ASP A 202 -8.16 -9.38 -13.75
CA ASP A 202 -8.02 -10.84 -13.72
C ASP A 202 -7.49 -11.39 -15.04
N SER A 203 -8.13 -11.04 -16.15
CA SER A 203 -7.75 -11.48 -17.50
C SER A 203 -6.33 -11.01 -17.87
N LEU A 204 -5.97 -9.76 -17.49
CA LEU A 204 -4.64 -9.21 -17.76
C LEU A 204 -3.56 -9.95 -16.95
N MET A 205 -3.84 -10.27 -15.68
CA MET A 205 -2.91 -11.04 -14.84
C MET A 205 -2.77 -12.47 -15.33
N GLY A 206 -3.86 -13.11 -15.76
CA GLY A 206 -3.82 -14.44 -16.37
C GLY A 206 -2.98 -14.49 -17.65
N ASN A 207 -3.12 -13.48 -18.51
CA ASN A 207 -2.28 -13.34 -19.71
C ASN A 207 -0.80 -13.14 -19.35
N LEU A 208 -0.51 -12.24 -18.40
CA LEU A 208 0.87 -12.02 -17.96
C LEU A 208 1.49 -13.31 -17.40
N TYR A 209 0.81 -14.00 -16.51
CA TYR A 209 1.27 -15.25 -15.93
C TYR A 209 1.50 -16.36 -16.99
N SER A 210 0.59 -16.49 -17.95
CA SER A 210 0.76 -17.42 -19.08
C SER A 210 2.03 -17.14 -19.88
N ARG A 211 2.33 -15.88 -20.15
CA ARG A 211 3.55 -15.45 -20.85
C ARG A 211 4.79 -15.74 -20.01
N ILE A 212 4.74 -15.50 -18.69
CA ILE A 212 5.85 -15.81 -17.77
C ILE A 212 6.16 -17.32 -17.79
N THR A 213 5.13 -18.15 -17.68
CA THR A 213 5.31 -19.62 -17.64
C THR A 213 5.89 -20.21 -18.93
N GLN A 214 5.78 -19.50 -20.06
CA GLN A 214 6.38 -19.89 -21.34
C GLN A 214 7.87 -19.50 -21.45
N LEU A 215 8.39 -18.69 -20.53
CA LEU A 215 9.81 -18.34 -20.52
C LEU A 215 10.65 -19.53 -20.01
N PRO A 216 11.92 -19.69 -20.47
CA PRO A 216 12.81 -20.73 -19.96
C PRO A 216 12.95 -20.75 -18.43
N ILE A 217 12.79 -19.57 -17.79
CA ILE A 217 12.86 -19.38 -16.34
C ILE A 217 11.48 -19.41 -15.66
N GLY A 218 10.40 -19.62 -16.41
CA GLY A 218 9.03 -19.47 -15.89
C GLY A 218 8.75 -20.31 -14.64
N LYS A 219 9.37 -21.50 -14.53
CA LYS A 219 9.27 -22.37 -13.34
C LYS A 219 10.03 -21.84 -12.12
N GLN A 220 10.82 -20.77 -12.27
CA GLN A 220 11.60 -20.14 -11.21
C GLN A 220 10.95 -18.85 -10.69
N VAL A 221 9.77 -18.49 -11.18
CA VAL A 221 9.12 -17.22 -10.87
C VAL A 221 8.03 -17.44 -9.83
N ASN A 222 8.15 -16.74 -8.69
CA ASN A 222 7.04 -16.52 -7.76
C ASN A 222 6.23 -15.33 -8.28
N PHE A 223 4.93 -15.50 -8.46
CA PHE A 223 4.02 -14.49 -8.97
C PHE A 223 3.00 -14.15 -7.89
N ILE A 224 3.02 -12.90 -7.42
CA ILE A 224 2.17 -12.37 -6.36
C ILE A 224 1.31 -11.27 -6.93
N VAL A 225 -0.01 -11.37 -6.72
CA VAL A 225 -0.98 -10.33 -7.01
C VAL A 225 -1.61 -9.91 -5.70
N LEU A 226 -1.48 -8.65 -5.35
CA LEU A 226 -2.00 -8.09 -4.10
C LEU A 226 -2.63 -6.72 -4.33
N SER A 227 -3.20 -6.15 -3.28
CA SER A 227 -3.65 -4.76 -3.24
C SER A 227 -3.21 -4.10 -1.95
N ASP A 228 -3.30 -2.79 -1.92
CA ASP A 228 -2.94 -1.93 -0.80
C ASP A 228 -4.09 -1.70 0.18
N HIS A 229 -5.32 -1.65 -0.32
CA HIS A 229 -6.57 -1.49 0.44
C HIS A 229 -7.78 -1.98 -0.35
N GLY A 230 -8.94 -1.97 0.30
CA GLY A 230 -10.22 -2.20 -0.32
C GLY A 230 -10.93 -0.90 -0.73
N MET A 231 -12.29 -0.95 -0.77
CA MET A 231 -13.14 0.15 -1.21
C MET A 231 -14.51 0.03 -0.55
N ALA A 232 -14.99 1.08 0.10
CA ALA A 232 -16.35 1.16 0.63
C ALA A 232 -17.25 1.97 -0.29
N TRP A 233 -18.53 1.62 -0.34
CA TRP A 233 -19.53 2.45 -0.99
C TRP A 233 -19.80 3.72 -0.16
N VAL A 234 -20.03 4.84 -0.83
CA VAL A 234 -20.35 6.13 -0.21
C VAL A 234 -21.65 6.67 -0.79
N ASP A 235 -22.60 6.99 0.07
CA ASP A 235 -23.77 7.76 -0.31
C ASP A 235 -23.43 9.24 -0.39
N GLN A 236 -23.91 9.93 -1.43
CA GLN A 236 -23.66 11.35 -1.62
C GLN A 236 -24.24 12.23 -0.50
N SER A 237 -25.24 11.73 0.24
CA SER A 237 -25.81 12.39 1.41
C SER A 237 -25.02 12.17 2.70
N HIS A 238 -24.11 11.19 2.75
CA HIS A 238 -23.33 10.81 3.92
C HIS A 238 -22.07 11.66 4.06
N LYS A 239 -22.24 12.95 4.25
CA LYS A 239 -21.14 13.91 4.46
C LYS A 239 -21.24 14.62 5.80
N ILE A 240 -20.08 14.91 6.36
CA ILE A 240 -19.90 15.72 7.57
C ILE A 240 -19.12 16.97 7.17
N GLU A 241 -19.68 18.14 7.41
CA GLU A 241 -19.04 19.40 7.07
C GLU A 241 -18.35 19.98 8.32
N LEU A 242 -17.03 20.18 8.26
CA LEU A 242 -16.25 20.71 9.39
C LEU A 242 -16.53 22.19 9.66
N ARG A 243 -16.67 22.98 8.61
CA ARG A 243 -16.84 24.44 8.73
C ARG A 243 -18.03 24.84 9.60
N PRO A 244 -19.25 24.28 9.45
CA PRO A 244 -20.35 24.55 10.36
C PRO A 244 -20.09 24.14 11.80
N LEU A 245 -19.35 23.04 12.01
CA LEU A 245 -19.03 22.51 13.34
C LEU A 245 -17.96 23.33 14.05
N LEU A 246 -16.88 23.65 13.37
CA LEU A 246 -15.70 24.31 13.93
C LEU A 246 -15.78 25.85 13.87
N GLY A 247 -16.63 26.42 12.99
CA GLY A 247 -16.82 27.86 12.86
C GLY A 247 -15.53 28.60 12.55
N ASN A 248 -15.24 29.64 13.33
CA ASN A 248 -14.07 30.50 13.15
C ASN A 248 -12.84 30.07 13.95
N LEU A 249 -12.80 28.83 14.46
CA LEU A 249 -11.56 28.32 15.07
C LEU A 249 -10.42 28.36 14.03
N PRO A 250 -9.20 28.73 14.45
CA PRO A 250 -8.05 28.74 13.55
C PRO A 250 -7.53 27.31 13.38
N TYR A 251 -7.80 26.68 12.24
CA TYR A 251 -7.32 25.33 11.91
C TYR A 251 -7.06 25.16 10.41
N LYS A 252 -6.25 24.14 10.09
CA LYS A 252 -6.15 23.54 8.76
C LYS A 252 -6.60 22.07 8.85
N ALA A 253 -7.23 21.55 7.79
CA ALA A 253 -7.67 20.17 7.73
C ALA A 253 -7.27 19.53 6.40
N TYR A 254 -6.76 18.30 6.46
CA TYR A 254 -6.32 17.52 5.30
C TYR A 254 -6.94 16.13 5.32
N GLY A 255 -7.31 15.67 4.15
CA GLY A 255 -7.99 14.39 3.99
C GLY A 255 -9.51 14.52 4.09
N SER A 256 -10.16 13.40 3.85
CA SER A 256 -11.61 13.23 3.98
C SER A 256 -11.96 11.97 4.77
N VAL A 257 -11.07 10.98 4.76
CA VAL A 257 -11.15 9.71 5.48
C VAL A 257 -9.72 9.17 5.68
N PRO A 258 -9.13 9.27 6.85
CA PRO A 258 -9.48 10.20 7.93
C PRO A 258 -9.16 11.66 7.60
N VAL A 259 -9.50 12.56 8.51
CA VAL A 259 -9.06 13.95 8.46
C VAL A 259 -8.02 14.19 9.55
N ASN A 260 -6.86 14.73 9.16
CA ASN A 260 -5.89 15.31 10.07
C ASN A 260 -6.20 16.81 10.23
N ILE A 261 -6.47 17.24 11.44
CA ILE A 261 -6.81 18.65 11.77
C ILE A 261 -5.66 19.21 12.60
N TYR A 262 -5.12 20.33 12.13
CA TYR A 262 -4.00 21.05 12.75
C TYR A 262 -4.50 22.38 13.27
N ALA A 263 -4.36 22.63 14.56
CA ALA A 263 -4.68 23.92 15.16
C ALA A 263 -3.65 24.97 14.70
N SER A 264 -4.13 26.13 14.23
CA SER A 264 -3.25 27.28 13.99
C SER A 264 -2.98 27.99 15.30
N TRP A 265 -1.75 28.51 15.49
CA TRP A 265 -1.30 29.03 16.78
C TRP A 265 -0.27 30.16 16.63
N ASP A 266 -0.43 31.17 17.47
CA ASP A 266 0.58 32.20 17.66
C ASP A 266 1.47 31.89 18.88
N ASN A 267 0.94 31.08 19.83
CA ASN A 267 1.68 30.57 20.99
C ASN A 267 1.11 29.23 21.49
N VAL A 268 1.87 28.52 22.30
CA VAL A 268 1.54 27.16 22.80
C VAL A 268 0.21 27.12 23.57
N GLN A 269 -0.09 28.15 24.38
CA GLN A 269 -1.33 28.16 25.18
C GLN A 269 -2.58 28.31 24.30
N GLN A 270 -2.50 29.13 23.27
CA GLN A 270 -3.60 29.27 22.28
C GLN A 270 -3.72 28.01 21.44
N HIS A 271 -2.62 27.34 21.08
CA HIS A 271 -2.65 26.07 20.38
C HIS A 271 -3.44 25.03 21.17
N GLU A 272 -3.07 24.75 22.43
CA GLU A 272 -3.74 23.76 23.28
C GLU A 272 -5.23 24.08 23.46
N ALA A 273 -5.57 25.36 23.72
CA ALA A 273 -6.96 25.78 23.85
C ALA A 273 -7.77 25.61 22.54
N THR A 274 -7.11 25.77 21.39
CA THR A 274 -7.74 25.52 20.08
C THR A 274 -7.96 24.03 19.86
N VAL A 275 -6.98 23.18 20.16
CA VAL A 275 -7.12 21.71 20.09
C VAL A 275 -8.27 21.23 20.96
N ASP A 276 -8.35 21.70 22.23
CA ASP A 276 -9.44 21.37 23.13
C ASP A 276 -10.81 21.79 22.58
N SER A 277 -10.87 23.00 22.01
CA SER A 277 -12.11 23.51 21.40
C SER A 277 -12.54 22.68 20.19
N ILE A 278 -11.59 22.24 19.36
CA ILE A 278 -11.87 21.36 18.22
C ILE A 278 -12.42 20.02 18.73
N CYS A 279 -11.75 19.37 19.68
CA CYS A 279 -12.19 18.10 20.27
C CYS A 279 -13.59 18.22 20.87
N GLN A 280 -13.84 19.27 21.65
CA GLN A 280 -15.15 19.51 22.28
C GLN A 280 -16.26 19.67 21.24
N ARG A 281 -16.02 20.40 20.15
CA ARG A 281 -17.01 20.63 19.10
C ARG A 281 -17.27 19.39 18.23
N LEU A 282 -16.28 18.51 18.10
CA LEU A 282 -16.43 17.26 17.34
C LEU A 282 -16.97 16.12 18.21
N GLN A 283 -16.96 16.28 19.53
CA GLN A 283 -17.49 15.28 20.44
C GLN A 283 -19.00 15.11 20.24
N GLY A 284 -19.46 13.87 20.07
CA GLY A 284 -20.87 13.54 19.89
C GLY A 284 -21.46 13.90 18.52
N VAL A 285 -20.64 14.34 17.57
CA VAL A 285 -21.08 14.50 16.19
C VAL A 285 -21.45 13.11 15.63
N PRO A 286 -22.68 12.91 15.12
CA PRO A 286 -23.08 11.61 14.57
C PRO A 286 -22.15 11.17 13.44
N HIS A 287 -21.84 9.85 13.43
CA HIS A 287 -20.99 9.23 12.40
C HIS A 287 -19.55 9.75 12.33
N LEU A 288 -19.04 10.38 13.41
CA LEU A 288 -17.69 10.89 13.50
C LEU A 288 -17.07 10.50 14.85
N ARG A 289 -15.91 9.91 14.82
CA ARG A 289 -15.04 9.73 15.98
C ARG A 289 -13.86 10.69 15.83
N ALA A 290 -13.59 11.48 16.86
CA ALA A 290 -12.46 12.40 16.85
C ALA A 290 -11.67 12.28 18.14
N TRP A 291 -10.35 12.29 18.03
CA TRP A 291 -9.43 12.16 19.16
C TRP A 291 -8.30 13.17 19.03
N ARG A 292 -7.78 13.64 20.14
CA ARG A 292 -6.41 14.17 20.15
C ARG A 292 -5.46 13.08 19.63
N LYS A 293 -4.39 13.47 18.98
CA LYS A 293 -3.39 12.54 18.41
C LYS A 293 -2.98 11.45 19.42
N GLU A 294 -2.65 11.85 20.64
CA GLU A 294 -2.20 10.95 21.70
C GLU A 294 -3.27 9.98 22.22
N GLN A 295 -4.53 10.24 21.87
CA GLN A 295 -5.70 9.44 22.28
C GLN A 295 -6.24 8.57 21.14
N VAL A 296 -5.63 8.61 19.99
CA VAL A 296 -5.99 7.70 18.89
C VAL A 296 -5.81 6.25 19.37
N PRO A 297 -6.79 5.36 19.14
CA PRO A 297 -6.68 3.98 19.59
C PRO A 297 -5.38 3.31 19.15
N ALA A 298 -4.66 2.68 20.09
CA ALA A 298 -3.32 2.14 19.86
C ALA A 298 -3.25 1.12 18.70
N TYR A 299 -4.35 0.35 18.46
CA TYR A 299 -4.38 -0.62 17.36
C TYR A 299 -4.33 0.01 15.97
N LEU A 300 -4.57 1.33 15.85
CA LEU A 300 -4.46 2.07 14.59
C LEU A 300 -3.01 2.42 14.24
N HIS A 301 -2.09 2.37 15.20
CA HIS A 301 -0.69 2.77 15.00
C HIS A 301 -0.58 4.13 14.31
N TYR A 302 -1.17 5.17 14.95
CA TYR A 302 -1.27 6.49 14.36
C TYR A 302 -1.22 7.59 15.44
N THR A 303 -0.17 7.56 16.26
CA THR A 303 0.03 8.46 17.40
C THR A 303 1.43 9.10 17.44
N GLU A 304 2.46 8.42 16.90
CA GLU A 304 3.85 8.75 17.20
C GLU A 304 4.48 9.77 16.24
N HIS A 305 4.04 9.81 14.97
CA HIS A 305 4.68 10.68 13.99
C HIS A 305 4.29 12.16 14.19
N GLY A 306 5.30 13.06 14.16
CA GLY A 306 5.11 14.48 14.42
C GLY A 306 4.13 15.20 13.47
N CYS A 307 4.04 14.74 12.22
CA CYS A 307 3.15 15.34 11.21
C CYS A 307 1.72 14.78 11.21
N ILE A 308 1.35 13.88 12.12
CA ILE A 308 -0.06 13.53 12.35
C ILE A 308 -0.75 14.75 12.96
N GLY A 309 -1.98 15.06 12.52
CA GLY A 309 -2.74 16.22 12.99
C GLY A 309 -2.98 16.20 14.49
N ASP A 310 -3.07 17.37 15.10
CA ASP A 310 -3.37 17.53 16.54
C ASP A 310 -4.67 16.81 16.94
N VAL A 311 -5.62 16.77 16.01
CA VAL A 311 -6.87 16.01 16.12
C VAL A 311 -7.03 15.14 14.87
N VAL A 312 -7.29 13.86 15.11
CA VAL A 312 -7.60 12.88 14.05
C VAL A 312 -9.10 12.59 14.10
N ALA A 313 -9.80 12.91 13.02
CA ALA A 313 -11.23 12.68 12.88
C ALA A 313 -11.49 11.57 11.85
N VAL A 314 -12.20 10.52 12.26
CA VAL A 314 -12.48 9.32 11.48
C VAL A 314 -13.98 9.14 11.33
N PRO A 315 -14.54 9.31 10.13
CA PRO A 315 -15.96 9.06 9.89
C PRO A 315 -16.27 7.55 9.92
N ASP A 316 -17.52 7.23 10.21
CA ASP A 316 -18.04 5.87 10.08
C ASP A 316 -17.97 5.39 8.63
N LEU A 317 -17.97 4.06 8.42
CA LEU A 317 -17.93 3.46 7.08
C LEU A 317 -19.06 4.02 6.19
N GLY A 318 -18.71 4.43 4.98
CA GLY A 318 -19.64 5.04 4.04
C GLY A 318 -19.93 6.53 4.26
N TRP A 319 -19.37 7.14 5.32
CA TRP A 319 -19.40 8.59 5.55
C TRP A 319 -18.07 9.23 5.18
N VAL A 320 -18.12 10.50 4.78
CA VAL A 320 -16.91 11.28 4.48
C VAL A 320 -16.97 12.65 5.15
N VAL A 321 -15.81 13.15 5.56
CA VAL A 321 -15.69 14.55 6.01
C VAL A 321 -15.33 15.40 4.79
N TYR A 322 -16.23 16.28 4.37
CA TYR A 322 -16.03 17.02 3.14
C TYR A 322 -16.89 18.28 3.05
N ASP A 323 -16.26 19.42 2.88
CA ASP A 323 -16.94 20.73 2.78
C ASP A 323 -17.46 21.05 1.36
N LYS A 324 -17.33 20.11 0.40
CA LYS A 324 -17.78 20.26 -0.99
C LYS A 324 -18.74 19.10 -1.36
N PRO A 325 -19.46 19.19 -2.48
CA PRO A 325 -20.25 18.06 -2.96
C PRO A 325 -19.42 16.80 -3.18
N ILE A 326 -19.94 15.64 -2.78
CA ILE A 326 -19.30 14.35 -3.01
C ILE A 326 -19.62 13.93 -4.43
N ASN A 327 -18.58 13.68 -5.24
CA ASN A 327 -18.70 13.15 -6.60
C ASN A 327 -18.05 11.74 -6.71
N SER A 328 -18.05 10.98 -5.62
CA SER A 328 -17.43 9.65 -5.55
C SER A 328 -18.48 8.60 -5.22
N GLY A 329 -18.45 7.48 -5.92
CA GLY A 329 -19.28 6.32 -5.61
C GLY A 329 -18.65 5.40 -4.57
N GLY A 330 -17.34 5.54 -4.33
CA GLY A 330 -16.59 4.76 -3.34
C GLY A 330 -15.45 5.55 -2.71
N MET A 331 -15.09 5.16 -1.49
CA MET A 331 -14.01 5.76 -0.71
C MET A 331 -13.28 4.70 0.12
N HIS A 332 -12.06 4.98 0.44
CA HIS A 332 -11.19 4.20 1.33
C HIS A 332 -10.42 5.13 2.27
N GLY A 333 -9.73 4.56 3.26
CA GLY A 333 -9.03 5.31 4.31
C GLY A 333 -9.63 5.10 5.69
N TYR A 334 -10.74 4.35 5.76
CA TYR A 334 -11.42 4.01 7.01
C TYR A 334 -10.58 3.10 7.91
N ASP A 335 -11.08 2.90 9.12
CA ASP A 335 -10.53 1.98 10.10
C ASP A 335 -10.34 0.57 9.47
N PRO A 336 -9.13 -0.02 9.52
CA PRO A 336 -8.88 -1.36 8.97
C PRO A 336 -9.64 -2.48 9.70
N ALA A 337 -10.33 -2.20 10.80
CA ALA A 337 -11.28 -3.14 11.40
C ALA A 337 -12.48 -3.43 10.49
N TYR A 338 -12.81 -2.51 9.58
CA TYR A 338 -13.83 -2.78 8.54
C TYR A 338 -13.25 -3.64 7.43
N THR A 339 -13.87 -4.79 7.18
CA THR A 339 -13.44 -5.73 6.13
C THR A 339 -13.54 -5.15 4.72
N ASP A 340 -14.35 -4.10 4.52
CA ASP A 340 -14.40 -3.32 3.28
C ASP A 340 -13.04 -2.71 2.91
N MET A 341 -12.17 -2.49 3.89
CA MET A 341 -10.82 -1.97 3.69
C MET A 341 -9.79 -3.07 3.40
N TRP A 342 -10.13 -4.33 3.60
CA TRP A 342 -9.19 -5.42 3.37
C TRP A 342 -8.89 -5.60 1.88
N ALA A 343 -7.66 -5.92 1.61
CA ALA A 343 -7.11 -6.04 0.26
C ALA A 343 -6.93 -7.50 -0.17
N MET A 344 -6.99 -7.76 -1.46
CA MET A 344 -6.75 -9.07 -2.02
C MET A 344 -5.27 -9.47 -1.92
N PHE A 345 -5.00 -10.74 -1.62
CA PHE A 345 -3.70 -11.37 -1.73
C PHE A 345 -3.80 -12.73 -2.43
N ARG A 346 -3.04 -12.93 -3.48
CA ARG A 346 -2.90 -14.18 -4.23
C ARG A 346 -1.43 -14.41 -4.56
N ALA A 347 -0.94 -15.63 -4.39
CA ALA A 347 0.43 -15.96 -4.70
C ALA A 347 0.53 -17.37 -5.28
N ILE A 348 1.37 -17.56 -6.32
CA ILE A 348 1.65 -18.84 -6.95
C ILE A 348 3.12 -18.87 -7.38
N GLY A 349 3.78 -20.00 -7.25
CA GLY A 349 5.17 -20.13 -7.68
C GLY A 349 5.92 -21.27 -7.01
N PRO A 350 7.21 -21.43 -7.34
CA PRO A 350 8.02 -22.55 -6.85
C PRO A 350 8.17 -22.55 -5.31
N ASN A 351 8.28 -21.38 -4.68
CA ASN A 351 8.46 -21.25 -3.23
C ASN A 351 7.13 -20.96 -2.49
N ILE A 352 6.00 -20.98 -3.19
CA ILE A 352 4.68 -20.71 -2.63
C ILE A 352 3.92 -22.00 -2.35
N ARG A 353 3.43 -22.18 -1.11
CA ARG A 353 2.56 -23.31 -0.76
C ARG A 353 1.17 -23.14 -1.34
N HIS A 354 0.50 -24.25 -1.56
CA HIS A 354 -0.95 -24.25 -1.70
C HIS A 354 -1.58 -24.17 -0.30
N ALA A 355 -2.14 -23.03 0.04
CA ALA A 355 -2.74 -22.77 1.35
C ALA A 355 -3.81 -21.69 1.32
N GLN A 356 -4.85 -21.87 2.13
CA GLN A 356 -5.75 -20.82 2.55
C GLN A 356 -5.20 -20.24 3.86
N VAL A 357 -4.74 -19.00 3.82
CA VAL A 357 -4.09 -18.34 4.96
C VAL A 357 -5.06 -17.34 5.58
N LYS A 358 -5.07 -17.27 6.90
CA LYS A 358 -5.85 -16.25 7.62
C LYS A 358 -5.44 -14.85 7.18
N PRO A 359 -6.34 -13.86 7.26
CA PRO A 359 -5.98 -12.47 7.03
C PRO A 359 -4.77 -12.05 7.88
N PHE A 360 -3.84 -11.30 7.28
CA PHE A 360 -2.64 -10.82 7.96
C PHE A 360 -2.35 -9.36 7.61
N ARG A 361 -1.57 -8.70 8.46
CA ARG A 361 -1.21 -7.29 8.25
C ARG A 361 -0.31 -7.13 7.03
N ASN A 362 -0.58 -6.11 6.22
CA ASN A 362 0.16 -5.85 4.99
C ASN A 362 1.66 -5.58 5.20
N VAL A 363 2.07 -5.09 6.38
CA VAL A 363 3.49 -4.92 6.75
C VAL A 363 4.27 -6.24 6.72
N SER A 364 3.62 -7.39 6.96
CA SER A 364 4.24 -8.71 6.91
C SER A 364 4.57 -9.18 5.49
N VAL A 365 4.09 -8.48 4.45
CA VAL A 365 4.48 -8.74 3.04
C VAL A 365 5.97 -8.47 2.84
N TYR A 366 6.54 -7.45 3.48
CA TYR A 366 7.97 -7.18 3.41
C TYR A 366 8.82 -8.38 3.88
N THR A 367 8.45 -8.98 5.02
CA THR A 367 9.15 -10.17 5.53
C THR A 367 8.97 -11.39 4.63
N LEU A 368 7.78 -11.56 4.03
CA LEU A 368 7.55 -12.58 3.01
C LEU A 368 8.48 -12.40 1.81
N LEU A 369 8.58 -11.21 1.27
CA LEU A 369 9.43 -10.91 0.12
C LEU A 369 10.90 -11.11 0.44
N CYS A 370 11.36 -10.68 1.62
CA CYS A 370 12.74 -10.94 2.06
C CYS A 370 13.03 -12.45 2.11
N ASN A 371 12.13 -13.25 2.63
CA ASN A 371 12.29 -14.70 2.68
C ASN A 371 12.33 -15.32 1.27
N LEU A 372 11.40 -14.96 0.37
CA LEU A 372 11.36 -15.47 -1.01
C LEU A 372 12.61 -15.08 -1.81
N LEU A 373 13.24 -13.96 -1.50
CA LEU A 373 14.46 -13.46 -2.12
C LEU A 373 15.73 -14.03 -1.44
N GLY A 374 15.60 -14.67 -0.28
CA GLY A 374 16.74 -15.19 0.49
C GLY A 374 17.62 -14.10 1.08
N ILE A 375 17.01 -12.94 1.46
CA ILE A 375 17.71 -11.77 2.03
C ILE A 375 17.28 -11.50 3.47
N THR A 376 18.15 -10.86 4.22
CA THR A 376 17.88 -10.43 5.59
C THR A 376 17.03 -9.14 5.56
N PRO A 377 15.87 -9.12 6.24
CA PRO A 377 15.05 -7.90 6.32
C PRO A 377 15.78 -6.79 7.11
N ALA A 378 15.52 -5.54 6.74
CA ALA A 378 15.81 -4.40 7.60
C ALA A 378 14.81 -4.34 8.77
N GLU A 379 15.02 -3.40 9.71
CA GLU A 379 14.07 -3.16 10.80
C GLU A 379 12.67 -2.86 10.25
N ASN A 380 11.65 -3.54 10.78
CA ASN A 380 10.28 -3.43 10.28
C ASN A 380 9.26 -3.92 11.33
N ASP A 381 7.97 -3.61 11.11
CA ASP A 381 6.83 -3.98 11.97
C ASP A 381 6.14 -5.29 11.55
N GLY A 382 6.65 -5.94 10.50
CA GLY A 382 6.10 -7.19 9.97
C GLY A 382 6.53 -8.40 10.80
N CYS A 383 5.73 -9.45 10.76
CA CYS A 383 5.98 -10.70 11.46
C CYS A 383 6.08 -11.87 10.46
N ILE A 384 7.18 -12.63 10.51
CA ILE A 384 7.35 -13.81 9.64
C ILE A 384 6.32 -14.90 9.98
N ASP A 385 5.85 -14.98 11.23
CA ASP A 385 4.85 -15.96 11.65
C ASP A 385 3.51 -15.78 10.95
N ASP A 386 3.18 -14.55 10.54
CA ASP A 386 1.95 -14.27 9.78
C ASP A 386 1.98 -14.91 8.39
N VAL A 387 3.17 -15.10 7.82
CA VAL A 387 3.37 -15.47 6.40
C VAL A 387 4.11 -16.78 6.20
N LYS A 388 4.64 -17.41 7.26
CA LYS A 388 5.41 -18.68 7.14
C LYS A 388 4.63 -19.83 6.50
N SER A 389 3.29 -19.83 6.67
CA SER A 389 2.43 -20.84 6.05
C SER A 389 2.30 -20.67 4.53
N ILE A 390 2.70 -19.51 3.98
CA ILE A 390 2.74 -19.24 2.54
C ILE A 390 3.97 -19.85 1.90
N ILE A 391 5.05 -19.98 2.66
CA ILE A 391 6.37 -20.33 2.17
C ILE A 391 6.54 -21.86 2.15
N LYS A 392 7.03 -22.42 1.04
CA LYS A 392 7.45 -23.83 1.00
C LYS A 392 8.73 -24.02 1.80
N ASP A 393 8.79 -25.09 2.57
CA ASP A 393 10.05 -25.54 3.16
C ASP A 393 11.00 -25.97 2.03
N ASN A 394 12.25 -25.50 2.07
CA ASN A 394 13.32 -25.88 1.13
C ASN A 394 13.83 -27.28 1.42
#